data_e8561301607881b0d9e58237bc1a7afc
#
_entry.id   e8561301607881b0d9e58237bc1a7afc
#
_cell.length_a   1.000
_cell.length_b   1.000
_cell.length_c   1.000
_cell.angle_alpha   90.00
_cell.angle_beta   90.00
_cell.angle_gamma   90.00
#
_symmetry.space_group_name_H-M   'P 1'
#
loop_
_entity.id
_entity.type
_entity.pdbx_description
1 polymer ?
#
loop_
_entity_poly.entity_id
_entity_poly.type
_entity_poly.pdbx_seq_one_letter_code
_entity_poly.pdbx_strand_id
1 'polypeptide(L)'
;MKTLKRLLIASAIIMGLLAALIIFCNWKIEADSRDFISDDVNTLPKEKVTLVLGTSKILQNGYQNAYFYHRIDAAEQLYKSGKASYIIVSGDNSVKGYNEPEDMKLELIARGIPEEKIYEDFAGFRTLDSIIRAKEIFGQEGFIIISQKFHNERAVFLARHYGINAYGYNATDVARYSGLKIQIRERFARVKVFIDLIFGVKPKFGGEKINIEQEIN
;
A
#
# COMPACT_ATOMS: atom_id res chain seq x y z
N MET A 1 21.12 -23.17 39.49
CA MET A 1 19.69 -22.77 39.65
C MET A 1 19.45 -21.26 39.59
N LYS A 2 20.16 -20.40 40.38
CA LYS A 2 19.94 -18.93 40.38
C LYS A 2 20.17 -18.26 39.03
N THR A 3 21.21 -18.66 38.28
CA THR A 3 21.55 -18.13 36.95
C THR A 3 20.46 -18.45 35.91
N LEU A 4 19.98 -19.71 35.86
CA LEU A 4 18.91 -20.14 34.96
C LEU A 4 17.60 -19.34 35.23
N LYS A 5 17.24 -19.14 36.50
CA LYS A 5 16.07 -18.34 36.88
C LYS A 5 16.21 -16.88 36.39
N ARG A 6 17.39 -16.26 36.52
CA ARG A 6 17.66 -14.90 36.02
C ARG A 6 17.56 -14.82 34.49
N LEU A 7 18.08 -15.80 33.75
CA LEU A 7 17.95 -15.88 32.30
C LEU A 7 16.49 -16.02 31.86
N LEU A 8 15.72 -16.85 32.52
CA LEU A 8 14.28 -17.01 32.22
C LEU A 8 13.50 -15.71 32.47
N ILE A 9 13.79 -15.01 33.58
CA ILE A 9 13.14 -13.71 33.87
C ILE A 9 13.55 -12.68 32.82
N ALA A 10 14.82 -12.57 32.47
CA ALA A 10 15.30 -11.65 31.43
C ALA A 10 14.64 -11.94 30.07
N SER A 11 14.56 -13.22 29.67
CA SER A 11 13.88 -13.63 28.45
C SER A 11 12.39 -13.27 28.46
N ALA A 12 11.70 -13.49 29.58
CA ALA A 12 10.28 -13.10 29.73
C ALA A 12 10.07 -11.58 29.60
N ILE A 13 10.97 -10.78 30.21
CA ILE A 13 10.93 -9.32 30.10
C ILE A 13 11.15 -8.88 28.64
N ILE A 14 12.15 -9.44 27.96
CA ILE A 14 12.42 -9.12 26.55
C ILE A 14 11.23 -9.47 25.67
N MET A 15 10.63 -10.66 25.86
CA MET A 15 9.42 -11.05 25.11
C MET A 15 8.24 -10.10 25.39
N GLY A 16 8.07 -9.68 26.64
CA GLY A 16 7.04 -8.71 27.02
C GLY A 16 7.24 -7.35 26.33
N LEU A 17 8.48 -6.87 26.28
CA LEU A 17 8.82 -5.60 25.61
C LEU A 17 8.61 -5.69 24.08
N LEU A 18 8.99 -6.82 23.46
CA LEU A 18 8.74 -7.04 22.02
C LEU A 18 7.25 -7.10 21.71
N ALA A 19 6.47 -7.79 22.54
CA ALA A 19 5.01 -7.83 22.37
C ALA A 19 4.38 -6.44 22.52
N ALA A 20 4.79 -5.68 23.55
CA ALA A 20 4.34 -4.30 23.75
C ALA A 20 4.70 -3.39 22.55
N LEU A 21 5.91 -3.52 22.00
CA LEU A 21 6.34 -2.79 20.80
C LEU A 21 5.46 -3.11 19.59
N ILE A 22 5.19 -4.40 19.35
CA ILE A 22 4.31 -4.80 18.24
C ILE A 22 2.91 -4.22 18.42
N ILE A 23 2.34 -4.33 19.62
CA ILE A 23 1.01 -3.77 19.94
C ILE A 23 1.00 -2.26 19.72
N PHE A 24 1.99 -1.54 20.23
CA PHE A 24 2.10 -0.09 20.08
C PHE A 24 2.20 0.34 18.62
N CYS A 25 3.08 -0.27 17.83
CA CYS A 25 3.22 0.05 16.41
C CYS A 25 1.92 -0.17 15.62
N ASN A 26 1.22 -1.27 15.92
CA ASN A 26 -0.05 -1.59 15.26
C ASN A 26 -1.14 -0.58 15.64
N TRP A 27 -1.29 -0.29 16.93
CA TRP A 27 -2.25 0.69 17.42
C TRP A 27 -1.99 2.09 16.86
N LYS A 28 -0.72 2.53 16.87
CA LYS A 28 -0.34 3.87 16.40
C LYS A 28 -0.66 4.07 14.92
N ILE A 29 -0.32 3.10 14.07
CA ILE A 29 -0.63 3.16 12.64
C ILE A 29 -2.15 3.22 12.42
N GLU A 30 -2.92 2.38 13.09
CA GLU A 30 -4.37 2.36 12.96
C GLU A 30 -4.99 3.68 13.47
N ALA A 31 -4.58 4.17 14.62
CA ALA A 31 -5.10 5.40 15.21
C ALA A 31 -4.82 6.63 14.33
N ASP A 32 -3.62 6.74 13.75
CA ASP A 32 -3.23 7.92 12.96
C ASP A 32 -3.76 7.88 11.51
N SER A 33 -4.16 6.72 11.01
CA SER A 33 -4.62 6.57 9.62
C SER A 33 -6.13 6.49 9.45
N ARG A 34 -6.87 6.06 10.46
CA ARG A 34 -8.30 5.71 10.36
C ARG A 34 -9.18 6.82 9.82
N ASP A 35 -8.91 8.08 10.20
CA ASP A 35 -9.73 9.24 9.82
C ASP A 35 -9.52 9.65 8.34
N PHE A 36 -8.55 9.04 7.66
CA PHE A 36 -8.19 9.27 6.27
C PHE A 36 -8.51 8.09 5.35
N ILE A 37 -9.20 7.08 5.87
CA ILE A 37 -9.51 5.85 5.12
C ILE A 37 -11.02 5.64 5.10
N SER A 38 -11.55 5.28 3.93
CA SER A 38 -12.98 5.04 3.74
C SER A 38 -13.26 3.79 2.92
N ASP A 39 -14.40 3.17 3.21
CA ASP A 39 -15.03 2.12 2.39
C ASP A 39 -16.06 2.72 1.39
N ASP A 40 -16.41 4.02 1.54
CA ASP A 40 -17.36 4.72 0.67
C ASP A 40 -16.62 5.77 -0.18
N VAL A 41 -16.67 5.58 -1.51
CA VAL A 41 -16.06 6.48 -2.49
C VAL A 41 -16.59 7.92 -2.37
N ASN A 42 -17.84 8.11 -1.94
CA ASN A 42 -18.45 9.44 -1.86
C ASN A 42 -17.84 10.31 -0.76
N THR A 43 -17.33 9.70 0.30
CA THR A 43 -16.73 10.41 1.45
C THR A 43 -15.29 10.86 1.19
N LEU A 44 -14.65 10.34 0.14
CA LEU A 44 -13.29 10.69 -0.22
C LEU A 44 -13.23 12.07 -0.90
N PRO A 45 -12.16 12.85 -0.69
CA PRO A 45 -11.92 14.06 -1.46
C PRO A 45 -11.66 13.72 -2.93
N LYS A 46 -11.74 14.72 -3.81
CA LYS A 46 -11.26 14.60 -5.17
C LYS A 46 -9.74 14.85 -5.18
N GLU A 47 -8.99 13.92 -5.76
CA GLU A 47 -7.56 14.03 -5.98
C GLU A 47 -7.25 13.85 -7.47
N LYS A 48 -6.14 14.39 -7.94
CA LYS A 48 -5.72 14.21 -9.33
C LYS A 48 -5.45 12.76 -9.68
N VAL A 49 -4.82 12.04 -8.75
CA VAL A 49 -4.29 10.69 -8.96
C VAL A 49 -4.80 9.73 -7.89
N THR A 50 -5.04 8.49 -8.29
CA THR A 50 -5.08 7.35 -7.38
C THR A 50 -3.87 6.46 -7.56
N LEU A 51 -3.31 5.95 -6.45
CA LEU A 51 -2.20 5.01 -6.41
C LEU A 51 -2.71 3.62 -6.04
N VAL A 52 -2.70 2.70 -7.00
CA VAL A 52 -3.07 1.29 -6.78
C VAL A 52 -1.81 0.51 -6.38
N LEU A 53 -1.81 -0.04 -5.16
CA LEU A 53 -0.69 -0.86 -4.70
C LEU A 53 -0.75 -2.27 -5.29
N GLY A 54 0.38 -2.74 -5.81
CA GLY A 54 0.51 -3.99 -6.54
C GLY A 54 0.29 -5.25 -5.71
N THR A 55 -0.12 -6.28 -6.40
CA THR A 55 -0.18 -7.68 -5.96
C THR A 55 -0.28 -8.58 -7.18
N SER A 56 0.19 -9.82 -7.07
CA SER A 56 0.15 -10.78 -8.18
C SER A 56 -1.27 -11.03 -8.67
N LYS A 57 -1.45 -11.12 -9.99
CA LYS A 57 -2.74 -11.49 -10.61
C LYS A 57 -3.10 -12.95 -10.33
N ILE A 58 -2.09 -13.82 -10.31
CA ILE A 58 -2.23 -15.26 -10.11
C ILE A 58 -1.47 -15.67 -8.84
N LEU A 59 -2.08 -16.53 -8.02
CA LEU A 59 -1.47 -17.13 -6.84
C LEU A 59 -0.50 -18.25 -7.23
N GLN A 60 0.42 -18.63 -6.32
CA GLN A 60 1.39 -19.71 -6.55
C GLN A 60 0.75 -21.07 -6.88
N ASN A 61 -0.50 -21.26 -6.48
CA ASN A 61 -1.28 -22.48 -6.79
C ASN A 61 -2.03 -22.41 -8.13
N GLY A 62 -1.80 -21.35 -8.94
CA GLY A 62 -2.42 -21.18 -10.26
C GLY A 62 -3.82 -20.54 -10.23
N TYR A 63 -4.42 -20.31 -9.06
CA TYR A 63 -5.72 -19.64 -8.99
C TYR A 63 -5.62 -18.12 -9.10
N GLN A 64 -6.70 -17.50 -9.55
CA GLN A 64 -6.84 -16.05 -9.55
C GLN A 64 -6.72 -15.48 -8.14
N ASN A 65 -6.01 -14.35 -8.02
CA ASN A 65 -5.85 -13.66 -6.76
C ASN A 65 -6.98 -12.66 -6.54
N ALA A 66 -7.90 -12.94 -5.64
CA ALA A 66 -9.03 -12.07 -5.33
C ALA A 66 -8.57 -10.67 -4.86
N TYR A 67 -7.43 -10.53 -4.17
CA TYR A 67 -6.88 -9.24 -3.80
C TYR A 67 -6.59 -8.35 -5.01
N PHE A 68 -6.09 -8.93 -6.11
CA PHE A 68 -5.83 -8.22 -7.37
C PHE A 68 -7.14 -7.67 -7.93
N TYR A 69 -8.13 -8.53 -8.17
CA TYR A 69 -9.38 -8.11 -8.79
C TYR A 69 -10.15 -7.10 -7.93
N HIS A 70 -10.18 -7.26 -6.61
CA HIS A 70 -10.83 -6.30 -5.72
C HIS A 70 -10.17 -4.91 -5.75
N ARG A 71 -8.83 -4.82 -5.94
CA ARG A 71 -8.15 -3.54 -6.13
C ARG A 71 -8.49 -2.91 -7.47
N ILE A 72 -8.58 -3.71 -8.52
CA ILE A 72 -9.00 -3.25 -9.84
C ILE A 72 -10.46 -2.74 -9.80
N ASP A 73 -11.38 -3.47 -9.13
CA ASP A 73 -12.77 -3.05 -8.94
C ASP A 73 -12.85 -1.69 -8.23
N ALA A 74 -12.07 -1.52 -7.17
CA ALA A 74 -12.01 -0.27 -6.43
C ALA A 74 -11.42 0.88 -7.27
N ALA A 75 -10.38 0.61 -8.07
CA ALA A 75 -9.77 1.61 -8.96
C ALA A 75 -10.74 2.05 -10.06
N GLU A 76 -11.44 1.10 -10.68
CA GLU A 76 -12.49 1.39 -11.66
C GLU A 76 -13.62 2.24 -11.06
N GLN A 77 -14.10 1.87 -9.88
CA GLN A 77 -15.15 2.62 -9.18
C GLN A 77 -14.70 4.05 -8.85
N LEU A 78 -13.50 4.22 -8.33
CA LEU A 78 -12.96 5.55 -7.99
C LEU A 78 -12.79 6.42 -9.23
N TYR A 79 -12.27 5.88 -10.32
CA TYR A 79 -12.13 6.60 -11.59
C TYR A 79 -13.49 7.01 -12.16
N LYS A 80 -14.45 6.07 -12.25
CA LYS A 80 -15.81 6.34 -12.76
C LYS A 80 -16.60 7.31 -11.91
N SER A 81 -16.32 7.41 -10.62
CA SER A 81 -16.93 8.41 -9.74
C SER A 81 -16.38 9.82 -9.92
N GLY A 82 -15.32 10.00 -10.73
CA GLY A 82 -14.66 11.28 -10.93
C GLY A 82 -13.82 11.76 -9.74
N LYS A 83 -13.55 10.89 -8.77
CA LYS A 83 -12.70 11.19 -7.60
C LYS A 83 -11.22 11.22 -7.92
N ALA A 84 -10.79 10.55 -9.01
CA ALA A 84 -9.44 10.63 -9.56
C ALA A 84 -9.50 10.66 -11.09
N SER A 85 -8.63 11.46 -11.73
CA SER A 85 -8.55 11.58 -13.19
C SER A 85 -7.48 10.65 -13.79
N TYR A 86 -6.50 10.22 -12.98
CA TYR A 86 -5.39 9.36 -13.40
C TYR A 86 -5.13 8.26 -12.38
N ILE A 87 -4.54 7.17 -12.85
CA ILE A 87 -4.23 6.00 -12.04
C ILE A 87 -2.73 5.70 -12.16
N ILE A 88 -2.03 5.62 -11.03
CA ILE A 88 -0.69 5.02 -10.96
C ILE A 88 -0.87 3.58 -10.46
N VAL A 89 -0.41 2.61 -11.23
CA VAL A 89 -0.32 1.21 -10.79
C VAL A 89 1.13 0.92 -10.40
N SER A 90 1.38 0.63 -9.12
CA SER A 90 2.74 0.50 -8.59
C SER A 90 2.95 -0.88 -7.99
N GLY A 91 3.94 -1.61 -8.48
CA GLY A 91 4.19 -2.98 -8.07
C GLY A 91 5.57 -3.51 -8.45
N ASP A 92 5.74 -4.82 -8.27
CA ASP A 92 6.98 -5.54 -8.51
C ASP A 92 7.04 -6.08 -9.95
N ASN A 93 8.19 -5.87 -10.62
CA ASN A 93 8.53 -6.48 -11.89
C ASN A 93 9.96 -7.08 -11.88
N SER A 94 10.48 -7.40 -10.71
CA SER A 94 11.88 -7.83 -10.52
C SER A 94 12.19 -9.21 -11.09
N VAL A 95 11.19 -10.00 -11.43
CA VAL A 95 11.34 -11.39 -11.92
C VAL A 95 10.80 -11.49 -13.34
N LYS A 96 11.56 -12.15 -14.23
CA LYS A 96 11.15 -12.37 -15.63
C LYS A 96 9.79 -13.11 -15.70
N GLY A 97 8.82 -12.52 -16.40
CA GLY A 97 7.47 -13.06 -16.54
C GLY A 97 6.54 -12.72 -15.35
N TYR A 98 6.98 -11.82 -14.45
CA TYR A 98 6.17 -11.29 -13.36
C TYR A 98 6.18 -9.76 -13.43
N ASN A 99 5.03 -9.16 -13.73
CA ASN A 99 4.90 -7.71 -13.91
C ASN A 99 3.56 -7.24 -13.37
N GLU A 100 3.52 -6.89 -12.08
CA GLU A 100 2.28 -6.46 -11.43
C GLU A 100 1.69 -5.17 -12.04
N PRO A 101 2.47 -4.11 -12.34
CA PRO A 101 1.94 -2.91 -12.99
C PRO A 101 1.29 -3.19 -14.34
N GLU A 102 1.95 -3.96 -15.21
CA GLU A 102 1.43 -4.32 -16.53
C GLU A 102 0.11 -5.12 -16.44
N ASP A 103 0.07 -6.13 -15.55
CA ASP A 103 -1.14 -6.91 -15.30
C ASP A 103 -2.32 -6.03 -14.86
N MET A 104 -2.06 -5.06 -13.97
CA MET A 104 -3.07 -4.12 -13.48
C MET A 104 -3.51 -3.16 -14.59
N LYS A 105 -2.57 -2.62 -15.38
CA LYS A 105 -2.87 -1.73 -16.51
C LYS A 105 -3.75 -2.42 -17.53
N LEU A 106 -3.37 -3.62 -17.98
CA LEU A 106 -4.14 -4.39 -18.95
C LEU A 106 -5.57 -4.68 -18.46
N GLU A 107 -5.72 -5.02 -17.18
CA GLU A 107 -7.04 -5.29 -16.60
C GLU A 107 -7.91 -4.01 -16.53
N LEU A 108 -7.32 -2.86 -16.17
CA LEU A 108 -8.02 -1.57 -16.15
C LEU A 108 -8.46 -1.13 -17.56
N ILE A 109 -7.61 -1.32 -18.56
CA ILE A 109 -7.95 -1.06 -19.99
C ILE A 109 -9.12 -1.97 -20.42
N ALA A 110 -9.08 -3.24 -20.06
CA ALA A 110 -10.18 -4.19 -20.37
C ALA A 110 -11.52 -3.78 -19.73
N ARG A 111 -11.49 -2.97 -18.67
CA ARG A 111 -12.68 -2.37 -18.01
C ARG A 111 -13.08 -1.00 -18.56
N GLY A 112 -12.42 -0.55 -19.63
CA GLY A 112 -12.76 0.67 -20.35
C GLY A 112 -12.14 1.94 -19.79
N ILE A 113 -11.07 1.82 -18.97
CA ILE A 113 -10.28 2.98 -18.58
C ILE A 113 -9.28 3.28 -19.70
N PRO A 114 -9.22 4.54 -20.20
CA PRO A 114 -8.30 4.90 -21.28
C PRO A 114 -6.84 4.68 -20.90
N GLU A 115 -6.05 4.12 -21.81
CA GLU A 115 -4.66 3.77 -21.55
C GLU A 115 -3.83 4.98 -21.12
N GLU A 116 -4.05 6.14 -21.71
CA GLU A 116 -3.37 7.41 -21.41
C GLU A 116 -3.65 7.95 -20.00
N LYS A 117 -4.63 7.38 -19.30
CA LYS A 117 -4.95 7.73 -17.90
C LYS A 117 -4.24 6.82 -16.89
N ILE A 118 -3.49 5.81 -17.35
CA ILE A 118 -2.84 4.79 -16.50
C ILE A 118 -1.33 4.89 -16.63
N TYR A 119 -0.66 5.12 -15.52
CA TYR A 119 0.80 5.22 -15.39
C TYR A 119 1.33 4.02 -14.62
N GLU A 120 2.43 3.45 -15.10
CA GLU A 120 3.04 2.25 -14.50
C GLU A 120 4.28 2.63 -13.67
N ASP A 121 4.33 2.18 -12.44
CA ASP A 121 5.51 2.23 -11.59
C ASP A 121 6.07 0.84 -11.34
N PHE A 122 7.13 0.50 -12.05
CA PHE A 122 7.77 -0.81 -12.03
C PHE A 122 8.74 -1.02 -10.86
N ALA A 123 8.86 -0.06 -9.96
CA ALA A 123 9.80 -0.13 -8.84
C ALA A 123 9.11 -0.02 -7.48
N GLY A 124 7.83 -0.34 -7.41
CA GLY A 124 7.03 -0.41 -6.19
C GLY A 124 7.20 -1.71 -5.39
N PHE A 125 8.45 -2.09 -5.07
CA PHE A 125 8.75 -3.36 -4.38
C PHE A 125 8.25 -3.40 -2.94
N ARG A 126 8.15 -2.26 -2.29
CA ARG A 126 7.65 -2.08 -0.93
C ARG A 126 6.68 -0.91 -0.91
N THR A 127 5.81 -0.87 0.08
CA THR A 127 4.89 0.26 0.26
C THR A 127 5.61 1.60 0.33
N LEU A 128 6.78 1.66 1.01
CA LEU A 128 7.62 2.85 1.06
C LEU A 128 8.06 3.29 -0.35
N ASP A 129 8.47 2.34 -1.20
CA ASP A 129 8.92 2.64 -2.55
C ASP A 129 7.77 3.24 -3.36
N SER A 130 6.58 2.61 -3.38
CA SER A 130 5.39 3.10 -4.09
C SER A 130 4.99 4.51 -3.66
N ILE A 131 4.95 4.78 -2.34
CA ILE A 131 4.54 6.05 -1.76
C ILE A 131 5.53 7.17 -2.13
N ILE A 132 6.82 6.96 -1.89
CA ILE A 132 7.83 8.00 -2.14
C ILE A 132 7.99 8.24 -3.64
N ARG A 133 7.92 7.20 -4.47
CA ARG A 133 8.00 7.33 -5.92
C ARG A 133 6.79 8.04 -6.51
N ALA A 134 5.58 7.85 -5.97
CA ALA A 134 4.41 8.64 -6.37
C ALA A 134 4.66 10.15 -6.18
N LYS A 135 5.37 10.55 -5.12
CA LYS A 135 5.77 11.95 -4.88
C LYS A 135 6.97 12.36 -5.74
N GLU A 136 8.08 11.63 -5.66
CA GLU A 136 9.37 12.09 -6.23
C GLU A 136 9.47 11.89 -7.73
N ILE A 137 8.88 10.81 -8.27
CA ILE A 137 8.94 10.45 -9.68
C ILE A 137 7.72 11.00 -10.43
N PHE A 138 6.51 10.79 -9.88
CA PHE A 138 5.26 11.20 -10.53
C PHE A 138 4.76 12.59 -10.08
N GLY A 139 5.48 13.26 -9.16
CA GLY A 139 5.21 14.65 -8.76
C GLY A 139 3.92 14.86 -7.98
N GLN A 140 3.40 13.82 -7.30
CA GLN A 140 2.11 13.91 -6.62
C GLN A 140 2.27 14.29 -5.14
N GLU A 141 1.76 15.43 -4.75
CA GLU A 141 1.73 15.91 -3.36
C GLU A 141 0.48 15.42 -2.59
N GLY A 142 -0.54 14.93 -3.31
CA GLY A 142 -1.75 14.32 -2.77
C GLY A 142 -2.29 13.24 -3.70
N PHE A 143 -2.84 12.16 -3.11
CA PHE A 143 -3.46 11.06 -3.86
C PHE A 143 -4.29 10.14 -2.99
N ILE A 144 -5.18 9.36 -3.64
CA ILE A 144 -5.95 8.30 -2.99
C ILE A 144 -5.23 6.97 -3.20
N ILE A 145 -4.95 6.25 -2.12
CA ILE A 145 -4.31 4.93 -2.15
C ILE A 145 -5.38 3.85 -2.19
N ILE A 146 -5.25 2.90 -3.11
CA ILE A 146 -6.15 1.75 -3.21
C ILE A 146 -5.41 0.47 -2.82
N SER A 147 -5.88 -0.17 -1.78
CA SER A 147 -5.51 -1.50 -1.33
C SER A 147 -6.55 -2.05 -0.34
N GLN A 148 -6.32 -3.21 0.27
CA GLN A 148 -7.15 -3.66 1.38
C GLN A 148 -6.89 -2.83 2.64
N LYS A 149 -7.88 -2.74 3.53
CA LYS A 149 -7.86 -1.89 4.73
C LYS A 149 -6.55 -2.00 5.53
N PHE A 150 -6.11 -3.21 5.85
CA PHE A 150 -4.89 -3.43 6.64
C PHE A 150 -3.63 -2.84 5.98
N HIS A 151 -3.58 -2.85 4.65
CA HIS A 151 -2.49 -2.29 3.86
C HIS A 151 -2.63 -0.77 3.70
N ASN A 152 -3.86 -0.27 3.49
CA ASN A 152 -4.13 1.17 3.43
C ASN A 152 -3.77 1.88 4.73
N GLU A 153 -4.07 1.30 5.90
CA GLU A 153 -3.67 1.86 7.19
C GLU A 153 -2.16 2.14 7.25
N ARG A 154 -1.35 1.17 6.83
CA ARG A 154 0.10 1.32 6.80
C ARG A 154 0.57 2.30 5.71
N ALA A 155 -0.03 2.26 4.53
CA ALA A 155 0.36 3.10 3.41
C ALA A 155 0.00 4.58 3.65
N VAL A 156 -1.21 4.86 4.16
CA VAL A 156 -1.66 6.22 4.50
C VAL A 156 -0.83 6.80 5.65
N PHE A 157 -0.60 6.02 6.72
CA PHE A 157 0.29 6.44 7.81
C PHE A 157 1.66 6.86 7.28
N LEU A 158 2.27 6.03 6.44
CA LEU A 158 3.59 6.28 5.86
C LEU A 158 3.57 7.53 4.97
N ALA A 159 2.60 7.65 4.06
CA ALA A 159 2.47 8.78 3.17
C ALA A 159 2.35 10.11 3.93
N ARG A 160 1.48 10.15 4.94
CA ARG A 160 1.29 11.35 5.77
C ARG A 160 2.52 11.70 6.58
N HIS A 161 3.30 10.72 7.04
CA HIS A 161 4.58 10.95 7.70
C HIS A 161 5.58 11.67 6.77
N TYR A 162 5.55 11.39 5.46
CA TYR A 162 6.35 12.09 4.44
C TYR A 162 5.71 13.39 3.92
N GLY A 163 4.69 13.90 4.59
CA GLY A 163 4.01 15.15 4.25
C GLY A 163 3.17 15.07 2.97
N ILE A 164 2.74 13.86 2.57
CA ILE A 164 1.85 13.65 1.43
C ILE A 164 0.40 13.70 1.91
N ASN A 165 -0.46 14.42 1.20
CA ASN A 165 -1.89 14.48 1.49
C ASN A 165 -2.59 13.21 0.99
N ALA A 166 -2.42 12.10 1.71
CA ALA A 166 -2.90 10.79 1.28
C ALA A 166 -4.19 10.38 1.99
N TYR A 167 -5.08 9.76 1.21
CA TYR A 167 -6.31 9.12 1.65
C TYR A 167 -6.29 7.65 1.23
N GLY A 168 -7.06 6.80 1.91
CA GLY A 168 -7.19 5.38 1.56
C GLY A 168 -8.60 5.04 1.11
N TYR A 169 -8.72 4.38 -0.03
CA TYR A 169 -9.96 3.74 -0.45
C TYR A 169 -9.81 2.22 -0.32
N ASN A 170 -10.66 1.61 0.50
CA ASN A 170 -10.54 0.19 0.79
C ASN A 170 -11.15 -0.65 -0.34
N ALA A 171 -10.30 -1.44 -0.98
CA ALA A 171 -10.75 -2.56 -1.79
C ALA A 171 -11.36 -3.65 -0.88
N THR A 172 -12.35 -4.38 -1.40
CA THR A 172 -12.98 -5.50 -0.70
C THR A 172 -11.93 -6.47 -0.18
N ASP A 173 -12.07 -6.91 1.07
CA ASP A 173 -11.15 -7.88 1.66
C ASP A 173 -11.51 -9.32 1.24
N VAL A 174 -10.55 -10.23 1.36
CA VAL A 174 -10.73 -11.65 1.08
C VAL A 174 -11.12 -12.37 2.37
N ALA A 175 -12.02 -13.34 2.27
CA ALA A 175 -12.56 -14.06 3.42
C ALA A 175 -11.48 -14.54 4.41
N ARG A 176 -11.77 -14.42 5.70
CA ARG A 176 -10.86 -14.56 6.87
C ARG A 176 -9.91 -15.77 6.87
N TYR A 177 -10.31 -16.89 6.27
CA TYR A 177 -9.51 -18.13 6.31
C TYR A 177 -8.23 -18.12 5.47
N SER A 178 -8.17 -17.30 4.42
CA SER A 178 -6.96 -17.13 3.60
C SER A 178 -6.01 -16.03 4.14
N GLY A 179 -6.46 -15.23 5.10
CA GLY A 179 -5.78 -14.03 5.56
C GLY A 179 -4.87 -14.15 6.78
N LEU A 180 -4.87 -15.26 7.55
CA LEU A 180 -4.12 -15.32 8.82
C LEU A 180 -2.61 -15.07 8.61
N LYS A 181 -1.99 -15.71 7.61
CA LYS A 181 -0.58 -15.51 7.26
C LYS A 181 -0.30 -14.06 6.86
N ILE A 182 -1.22 -13.46 6.11
CA ILE A 182 -1.12 -12.07 5.68
C ILE A 182 -1.24 -11.13 6.87
N GLN A 183 -2.18 -11.38 7.79
CA GLN A 183 -2.36 -10.56 9.00
C GLN A 183 -1.14 -10.61 9.93
N ILE A 184 -0.54 -11.80 10.13
CA ILE A 184 0.68 -11.93 10.91
C ILE A 184 1.83 -11.16 10.25
N ARG A 185 2.03 -11.33 8.93
CA ARG A 185 3.03 -10.58 8.16
C ARG A 185 2.81 -9.09 8.31
N GLU A 186 1.57 -8.61 8.25
CA GLU A 186 1.25 -7.21 8.35
C GLU A 186 1.59 -6.61 9.71
N ARG A 187 1.37 -7.35 10.82
CA ARG A 187 1.77 -6.90 12.16
C ARG A 187 3.27 -6.58 12.25
N PHE A 188 4.11 -7.43 11.65
CA PHE A 188 5.56 -7.19 11.58
C PHE A 188 5.94 -6.11 10.54
N ALA A 189 5.22 -6.03 9.41
CA ALA A 189 5.41 -4.97 8.42
C ALA A 189 5.17 -3.58 9.04
N ARG A 190 4.20 -3.46 9.97
CA ARG A 190 3.95 -2.21 10.71
C ARG A 190 5.10 -1.85 11.65
N VAL A 191 5.72 -2.80 12.32
CA VAL A 191 6.94 -2.54 13.12
C VAL A 191 8.08 -2.08 12.20
N LYS A 192 8.21 -2.73 11.02
CA LYS A 192 9.23 -2.35 10.03
C LYS A 192 9.07 -0.90 9.56
N VAL A 193 7.87 -0.36 9.45
CA VAL A 193 7.66 1.07 9.10
C VAL A 193 8.39 1.97 10.10
N PHE A 194 8.24 1.75 11.40
CA PHE A 194 8.94 2.56 12.40
C PHE A 194 10.46 2.43 12.31
N ILE A 195 10.96 1.22 12.05
CA ILE A 195 12.40 0.99 11.81
C ILE A 195 12.85 1.78 10.59
N ASP A 196 12.14 1.69 9.45
CA ASP A 196 12.46 2.40 8.22
C ASP A 196 12.46 3.93 8.42
N LEU A 197 11.51 4.46 9.20
CA LEU A 197 11.42 5.88 9.53
C LEU A 197 12.58 6.34 10.43
N ILE A 198 12.92 5.57 11.47
CA ILE A 198 14.02 5.91 12.41
C ILE A 198 15.36 5.93 11.68
N PHE A 199 15.59 4.99 10.76
CA PHE A 199 16.84 4.89 10.00
C PHE A 199 16.84 5.70 8.69
N GLY A 200 15.76 6.42 8.38
CA GLY A 200 15.66 7.23 7.16
C GLY A 200 15.82 6.41 5.87
N VAL A 201 15.22 5.22 5.84
CA VAL A 201 15.31 4.31 4.67
C VAL A 201 14.67 4.96 3.46
N LYS A 202 15.41 4.99 2.35
CA LYS A 202 14.96 5.56 1.07
C LYS A 202 14.41 4.47 0.13
N PRO A 203 13.67 4.85 -0.94
CA PRO A 203 13.30 3.93 -2.01
C PRO A 203 14.52 3.22 -2.60
N LYS A 204 14.32 1.96 -3.01
CA LYS A 204 15.39 1.14 -3.59
C LYS A 204 15.92 1.71 -4.90
N PHE A 205 15.04 2.31 -5.71
CA PHE A 205 15.37 2.90 -7.00
C PHE A 205 14.80 4.31 -7.12
N GLY A 206 15.61 5.23 -7.61
CA GLY A 206 15.17 6.51 -8.14
C GLY A 206 14.60 6.37 -9.55
N GLY A 207 14.60 7.43 -10.33
CA GLY A 207 14.15 7.44 -11.72
C GLY A 207 14.02 8.85 -12.25
N GLU A 208 13.79 8.95 -13.56
CA GLU A 208 13.44 10.22 -14.19
C GLU A 208 12.01 10.63 -13.79
N LYS A 209 11.78 11.93 -13.73
CA LYS A 209 10.45 12.46 -13.40
C LYS A 209 9.47 12.20 -14.53
N ILE A 210 8.31 11.73 -14.19
CA ILE A 210 7.19 11.49 -15.10
C ILE A 210 6.11 12.53 -14.78
N ASN A 211 5.82 13.40 -15.75
CA ASN A 211 4.76 14.39 -15.59
C ASN A 211 3.41 13.73 -15.96
N ILE A 212 2.54 13.63 -15.00
CA ILE A 212 1.14 13.29 -15.25
C ILE A 212 0.47 14.58 -15.79
N GLU A 213 -0.22 14.48 -16.92
CA GLU A 213 -0.81 15.64 -17.59
C GLU A 213 -1.70 16.45 -16.64
N GLN A 214 -1.58 17.78 -16.72
CA GLN A 214 -2.54 18.66 -16.08
C GLN A 214 -3.76 18.75 -16.99
N GLU A 215 -4.96 18.46 -16.46
CA GLU A 215 -6.19 18.85 -17.15
C GLU A 215 -6.13 20.37 -17.33
N ILE A 216 -6.03 20.81 -18.59
CA ILE A 216 -6.19 22.23 -18.93
C ILE A 216 -7.70 22.48 -18.78
N ASN A 217 -8.08 23.18 -17.71
CA ASN A 217 -9.46 23.68 -17.52
C ASN A 217 -9.79 24.75 -18.55
#